data_594163219d42bf8520fb51d2cb9cc0eb
#
_entry.id   594163219d42bf8520fb51d2cb9cc0eb
#
_cell.length_a   1.000
_cell.length_b   1.000
_cell.length_c   1.000
_cell.angle_alpha   90.00
_cell.angle_beta   90.00
_cell.angle_gamma   90.00
#
_symmetry.space_group_name_H-M   'P 1'
#
loop_
_entity.id
_entity.type
_entity.pdbx_description
1 polymer ?
#
loop_
_entity_poly.entity_id
_entity_poly.type
_entity_poly.pdbx_seq_one_letter_code
_entity_poly.pdbx_strand_id
1 'polypeptide(L)'
;MKHRLWAFVVAFLCYSSIVFAERQDILLNNQWKFRFSHQVQKGTEVRVDLPHTWNAQDALSGKIDYKRGIGNYEKKLFVQSQWKGKRLFLRFEGVNSIANVFINRKHIGEHRGGYGAVSYTHLRAHETRSN
;
A
#
# COMPACT_ATOMS: atom_id res chain seq x y z
N MET A 1 -20.05 8.38 57.11
CA MET A 1 -18.78 8.29 56.35
C MET A 1 -18.80 7.28 55.18
N LYS A 2 -19.72 6.32 55.16
CA LYS A 2 -19.76 5.27 54.10
C LYS A 2 -20.25 5.76 52.72
N HIS A 3 -21.07 6.79 52.65
CA HIS A 3 -21.63 7.29 51.37
C HIS A 3 -20.66 8.13 50.52
N ARG A 4 -19.61 8.69 51.10
CA ARG A 4 -18.60 9.46 50.36
C ARG A 4 -17.61 8.59 49.56
N LEU A 5 -17.38 7.36 50.03
CA LEU A 5 -16.49 6.42 49.32
C LEU A 5 -17.11 5.90 48.02
N TRP A 6 -18.43 5.71 47.99
CA TRP A 6 -19.17 5.25 46.82
C TRP A 6 -19.17 6.27 45.68
N ALA A 7 -19.22 7.55 45.99
CA ALA A 7 -19.17 8.60 44.98
C ALA A 7 -17.85 8.64 44.23
N PHE A 8 -16.71 8.35 44.86
CA PHE A 8 -15.42 8.30 44.21
C PHE A 8 -15.21 7.04 43.34
N VAL A 9 -15.79 5.91 43.71
CA VAL A 9 -15.73 4.66 42.92
C VAL A 9 -16.58 4.81 41.64
N VAL A 10 -17.75 5.43 41.70
CA VAL A 10 -18.61 5.67 40.52
C VAL A 10 -17.97 6.71 39.60
N ALA A 11 -17.33 7.75 40.12
CA ALA A 11 -16.61 8.74 39.31
C ALA A 11 -15.37 8.15 38.59
N PHE A 12 -14.70 7.16 39.19
CA PHE A 12 -13.56 6.50 38.57
C PHE A 12 -13.96 5.54 37.44
N LEU A 13 -15.15 4.93 37.53
CA LEU A 13 -15.66 4.02 36.48
C LEU A 13 -16.15 4.75 35.22
N CYS A 14 -16.47 6.05 35.30
CA CYS A 14 -16.87 6.85 34.12
C CYS A 14 -15.72 7.37 33.25
N TYR A 15 -14.46 7.16 33.65
CA TYR A 15 -13.28 7.50 32.84
C TYR A 15 -12.85 6.34 31.96
N SER A 16 -13.77 5.57 31.41
CA SER A 16 -13.47 4.67 30.30
C SER A 16 -13.23 5.54 29.07
N SER A 17 -11.97 5.87 28.80
CA SER A 17 -11.55 6.56 27.60
C SER A 17 -11.99 5.73 26.40
N ILE A 18 -12.97 6.22 25.66
CA ILE A 18 -13.38 5.65 24.38
C ILE A 18 -12.21 5.90 23.44
N VAL A 19 -11.34 4.91 23.30
CA VAL A 19 -10.24 4.96 22.32
C VAL A 19 -10.87 4.69 20.96
N PHE A 20 -11.16 5.73 20.21
CA PHE A 20 -11.49 5.60 18.80
C PHE A 20 -10.23 5.14 18.06
N ALA A 21 -10.31 3.98 17.43
CA ALA A 21 -9.29 3.55 16.49
C ALA A 21 -9.43 4.39 15.21
N GLU A 22 -8.63 5.44 15.09
CA GLU A 22 -8.61 6.27 13.88
C GLU A 22 -7.91 5.51 12.75
N ARG A 23 -8.62 5.38 11.63
CA ARG A 23 -8.06 4.88 10.38
C ARG A 23 -7.37 6.03 9.66
N GLN A 24 -6.09 5.86 9.33
CA GLN A 24 -5.34 6.80 8.52
C GLN A 24 -5.08 6.20 7.14
N ASP A 25 -5.53 6.89 6.09
CA ASP A 25 -5.25 6.52 4.71
C ASP A 25 -4.11 7.40 4.16
N ILE A 26 -3.10 6.78 3.58
CA ILE A 26 -1.93 7.45 3.00
C ILE A 26 -1.84 7.12 1.53
N LEU A 27 -1.89 8.14 0.69
CA LEU A 27 -1.80 7.98 -0.75
C LEU A 27 -0.35 7.76 -1.18
N LEU A 28 -0.11 6.68 -1.94
CA LEU A 28 1.22 6.26 -2.38
C LEU A 28 1.42 6.42 -3.88
N ASN A 29 0.70 7.29 -4.56
CA ASN A 29 0.66 7.34 -6.02
C ASN A 29 1.93 7.90 -6.67
N ASN A 30 2.70 8.74 -5.97
CA ASN A 30 3.79 9.49 -6.59
C ASN A 30 5.12 8.73 -6.57
N GLN A 31 5.99 9.03 -7.56
CA GLN A 31 7.41 8.65 -7.58
C GLN A 31 7.69 7.14 -7.51
N TRP A 32 6.91 6.34 -8.22
CA TRP A 32 7.22 4.94 -8.42
C TRP A 32 8.34 4.76 -9.45
N LYS A 33 9.23 3.83 -9.21
CA LYS A 33 10.15 3.35 -10.23
C LYS A 33 9.45 2.34 -11.11
N PHE A 34 9.44 2.57 -12.40
CA PHE A 34 8.87 1.67 -13.39
C PHE A 34 9.96 1.13 -14.30
N ARG A 35 9.88 -0.16 -14.61
CA ARG A 35 10.72 -0.85 -15.58
C ARG A 35 9.91 -1.90 -16.31
N PHE A 36 10.00 -1.87 -17.65
CA PHE A 36 9.38 -2.88 -18.49
C PHE A 36 10.32 -4.08 -18.66
N SER A 37 9.80 -5.32 -18.55
CA SER A 37 10.63 -6.53 -18.45
C SER A 37 11.46 -6.84 -19.70
N HIS A 38 11.02 -6.42 -20.88
CA HIS A 38 11.79 -6.60 -22.14
C HIS A 38 12.97 -5.63 -22.30
N GLN A 39 13.09 -4.64 -21.44
CA GLN A 39 14.18 -3.67 -21.46
C GLN A 39 15.24 -4.06 -20.43
N VAL A 40 16.04 -5.08 -20.73
CA VAL A 40 17.11 -5.57 -19.84
C VAL A 40 18.33 -4.63 -19.81
N GLN A 41 18.35 -3.58 -20.61
CA GLN A 41 19.44 -2.60 -20.58
C GLN A 41 19.44 -1.82 -19.28
N LYS A 42 20.57 -1.87 -18.59
CA LYS A 42 20.85 -1.13 -17.36
C LYS A 42 20.65 0.38 -17.65
N GLY A 43 19.63 0.99 -17.04
CA GLY A 43 19.41 2.43 -17.20
C GLY A 43 18.01 2.84 -17.66
N THR A 44 17.10 1.92 -17.91
CA THR A 44 15.72 2.22 -18.37
C THR A 44 14.68 2.29 -17.25
N GLU A 45 15.10 2.56 -16.00
CA GLU A 45 14.16 2.87 -14.93
C GLU A 45 13.66 4.30 -15.09
N VAL A 46 12.35 4.46 -15.21
CA VAL A 46 11.69 5.78 -15.21
C VAL A 46 10.88 5.97 -13.94
N ARG A 47 10.76 7.22 -13.49
CA ARG A 47 9.86 7.57 -12.41
C ARG A 47 8.50 7.90 -12.98
N VAL A 48 7.48 7.30 -12.38
CA VAL A 48 6.09 7.47 -12.83
C VAL A 48 5.20 7.71 -11.62
N ASP A 49 4.12 8.43 -11.85
CA ASP A 49 3.04 8.59 -10.90
C ASP A 49 1.87 7.68 -11.30
N LEU A 50 1.16 7.15 -10.31
CA LEU A 50 -0.02 6.33 -10.55
C LEU A 50 -1.28 7.20 -10.60
N PRO A 51 -2.26 6.87 -11.43
CA PRO A 51 -2.30 5.71 -12.34
C PRO A 51 -1.34 5.86 -13.52
N HIS A 52 -0.68 4.77 -13.92
CA HIS A 52 0.28 4.73 -15.03
C HIS A 52 -0.09 3.62 -16.01
N THR A 53 -0.08 3.97 -17.30
CA THR A 53 -0.33 3.04 -18.39
C THR A 53 0.82 3.10 -19.39
N TRP A 54 1.61 2.03 -19.50
CA TRP A 54 2.78 1.98 -20.40
C TRP A 54 2.43 1.99 -21.89
N ASN A 55 1.15 1.72 -22.24
CA ASN A 55 0.65 1.70 -23.62
C ASN A 55 -0.02 3.01 -24.03
N ALA A 56 -0.06 4.03 -23.19
CA ALA A 56 -0.77 5.27 -23.47
C ALA A 56 -0.27 5.95 -24.77
N GLN A 57 1.04 5.98 -24.98
CA GLN A 57 1.64 6.59 -26.17
C GLN A 57 1.41 5.75 -27.43
N ASP A 58 1.41 4.42 -27.31
CA ASP A 58 1.16 3.53 -28.45
C ASP A 58 -0.28 3.69 -28.97
N ALA A 59 -1.25 3.83 -28.05
CA ALA A 59 -2.64 4.10 -28.39
C ALA A 59 -2.82 5.46 -29.10
N LEU A 60 -2.13 6.51 -28.64
CA LEU A 60 -2.20 7.84 -29.23
C LEU A 60 -1.50 7.92 -30.60
N SER A 61 -0.48 7.10 -30.84
CA SER A 61 0.27 7.08 -32.10
C SER A 61 -0.39 6.23 -33.19
N GLY A 62 -1.57 5.65 -32.95
CA GLY A 62 -2.30 4.81 -33.88
C GLY A 62 -1.63 3.47 -34.18
N LYS A 63 -0.65 3.06 -33.39
CA LYS A 63 -0.01 1.75 -33.53
C LYS A 63 -0.96 0.65 -33.10
N ILE A 64 -1.16 -0.32 -33.98
CA ILE A 64 -2.02 -1.48 -33.72
C ILE A 64 -1.35 -2.47 -32.76
N ASP A 65 -0.02 -2.41 -32.65
CA ASP A 65 0.77 -3.33 -31.85
C ASP A 65 1.00 -2.75 -30.44
N TYR A 66 0.15 -3.18 -29.49
CA TYR A 66 0.26 -2.79 -28.09
C TYR A 66 1.40 -3.55 -27.41
N LYS A 67 2.26 -2.85 -26.70
CA LYS A 67 3.29 -3.47 -25.86
C LYS A 67 2.65 -4.36 -24.80
N ARG A 68 2.88 -5.66 -24.94
CA ARG A 68 2.51 -6.67 -23.96
C ARG A 68 3.73 -7.14 -23.20
N GLY A 69 3.58 -7.36 -21.90
CA GLY A 69 4.70 -7.82 -21.08
C GLY A 69 4.49 -7.59 -19.60
N ILE A 70 5.58 -7.64 -18.86
CA ILE A 70 5.58 -7.46 -17.41
C ILE A 70 6.14 -6.07 -17.09
N GLY A 71 5.35 -5.27 -16.41
CA GLY A 71 5.78 -4.01 -15.84
C GLY A 71 6.15 -4.18 -14.35
N ASN A 72 7.36 -3.81 -13.98
CA ASN A 72 7.82 -3.85 -12.60
C ASN A 72 7.71 -2.44 -12.02
N TYR A 73 6.99 -2.33 -10.91
CA TYR A 73 6.84 -1.11 -10.15
C TYR A 73 7.48 -1.28 -8.78
N GLU A 74 8.36 -0.37 -8.41
CA GLU A 74 9.05 -0.39 -7.12
C GLU A 74 8.89 0.96 -6.41
N LYS A 75 8.58 0.92 -5.12
CA LYS A 75 8.55 2.10 -4.25
C LYS A 75 9.17 1.77 -2.90
N LYS A 76 10.07 2.64 -2.45
CA LYS A 76 10.58 2.58 -1.08
C LYS A 76 9.65 3.34 -0.15
N LEU A 77 9.21 2.67 0.90
CA LEU A 77 8.39 3.26 1.96
C LEU A 77 9.20 3.35 3.25
N PHE A 78 9.19 4.54 3.84
CA PHE A 78 9.74 4.72 5.18
C PHE A 78 8.63 4.48 6.20
N VAL A 79 8.79 3.43 7.01
CA VAL A 79 7.84 3.12 8.08
C VAL A 79 8.09 4.07 9.24
N GLN A 80 7.10 4.88 9.55
CA GLN A 80 7.17 5.82 10.66
C GLN A 80 7.06 5.07 11.99
N SER A 81 7.76 5.54 13.02
CA SER A 81 7.77 4.91 14.36
C SER A 81 6.38 4.83 14.99
N GLN A 82 5.51 5.78 14.68
CA GLN A 82 4.11 5.81 15.15
C GLN A 82 3.24 4.68 14.59
N TRP A 83 3.70 3.97 13.55
CA TRP A 83 3.00 2.81 12.99
C TRP A 83 3.39 1.49 13.66
N LYS A 84 4.37 1.53 14.56
CA LYS A 84 4.79 0.35 15.33
C LYS A 84 3.60 -0.24 16.10
N GLY A 85 3.37 -1.53 15.95
CA GLY A 85 2.25 -2.23 16.57
C GLY A 85 0.89 -2.04 15.87
N LYS A 86 0.78 -1.17 14.86
CA LYS A 86 -0.45 -1.00 14.08
C LYS A 86 -0.53 -2.02 12.96
N ARG A 87 -1.74 -2.37 12.55
CA ARG A 87 -1.98 -3.13 11.33
C ARG A 87 -1.92 -2.20 10.12
N LEU A 88 -1.07 -2.53 9.17
CA LEU A 88 -0.95 -1.79 7.92
C LEU A 88 -1.61 -2.60 6.82
N PHE A 89 -2.32 -1.90 5.94
CA PHE A 89 -2.98 -2.47 4.78
C PHE A 89 -2.42 -1.80 3.53
N LEU A 90 -2.06 -2.58 2.53
CA LEU A 90 -1.74 -2.05 1.22
C LEU A 90 -2.95 -2.29 0.31
N ARG A 91 -3.56 -1.22 -0.16
CA ARG A 91 -4.74 -1.27 -1.02
C ARG A 91 -4.39 -0.78 -2.41
N PHE A 92 -4.75 -1.57 -3.41
CA PHE A 92 -4.74 -1.17 -4.81
C PHE A 92 -6.19 -0.99 -5.26
N GLU A 93 -6.50 0.16 -5.83
CA GLU A 93 -7.87 0.47 -6.27
C GLU A 93 -8.17 -0.11 -7.65
N GLY A 94 -7.14 -0.41 -8.44
CA GLY A 94 -7.27 -1.13 -9.70
C GLY A 94 -5.90 -1.51 -10.25
N VAL A 95 -5.75 -2.75 -10.65
CA VAL A 95 -4.56 -3.26 -11.35
C VAL A 95 -5.02 -4.20 -12.45
N ASN A 96 -4.70 -3.87 -13.69
CA ASN A 96 -5.02 -4.70 -14.86
C ASN A 96 -3.77 -5.49 -15.24
N SER A 97 -3.79 -6.75 -15.53
CA SER A 97 -4.80 -7.80 -15.41
C SER A 97 -4.34 -8.84 -14.37
N ILE A 98 -3.01 -9.00 -14.20
CA ILE A 98 -2.38 -9.88 -13.20
C ILE A 98 -1.34 -9.05 -12.45
N ALA A 99 -1.44 -9.01 -11.14
CA ALA A 99 -0.48 -8.34 -10.28
C ALA A 99 0.09 -9.29 -9.24
N ASN A 100 1.40 -9.40 -9.18
CA ASN A 100 2.13 -10.06 -8.11
C ASN A 100 2.72 -9.00 -7.19
N VAL A 101 2.40 -9.06 -5.90
CA VAL A 101 2.83 -8.07 -4.92
C VAL A 101 3.90 -8.64 -4.02
N PHE A 102 4.99 -7.88 -3.87
CA PHE A 102 6.14 -8.25 -3.05
C PHE A 102 6.44 -7.15 -2.04
N ILE A 103 6.82 -7.52 -0.82
CA ILE A 103 7.34 -6.62 0.20
C ILE A 103 8.69 -7.18 0.66
N ASN A 104 9.73 -6.34 0.60
CA ASN A 104 11.09 -6.75 0.90
C ASN A 104 11.49 -8.07 0.19
N ARG A 105 11.13 -8.20 -1.09
CA ARG A 105 11.35 -9.38 -1.95
C ARG A 105 10.55 -10.62 -1.57
N LYS A 106 9.69 -10.56 -0.54
CA LYS A 106 8.79 -11.64 -0.16
C LYS A 106 7.47 -11.48 -0.91
N HIS A 107 7.03 -12.50 -1.62
CA HIS A 107 5.73 -12.52 -2.27
C HIS A 107 4.62 -12.55 -1.20
N ILE A 108 3.68 -11.62 -1.28
CA ILE A 108 2.58 -11.49 -0.32
C ILE A 108 1.22 -11.79 -0.93
N GLY A 109 1.11 -11.79 -2.24
CA GLY A 109 -0.13 -12.17 -2.91
C GLY A 109 -0.14 -11.88 -4.40
N GLU A 110 -1.08 -12.52 -5.08
CA GLU A 110 -1.39 -12.35 -6.48
C GLU A 110 -2.83 -11.85 -6.61
N HIS A 111 -3.07 -10.97 -7.56
CA HIS A 111 -4.40 -10.59 -8.01
C HIS A 111 -4.55 -10.88 -9.49
N ARG A 112 -5.66 -11.51 -9.85
CA ARG A 112 -6.08 -11.74 -11.23
C ARG A 112 -7.43 -11.09 -11.44
N GLY A 113 -7.52 -10.17 -12.37
CA GLY A 113 -8.75 -9.47 -12.69
C GLY A 113 -8.49 -8.09 -13.28
N GLY A 114 -9.57 -7.39 -13.66
CA GLY A 114 -9.48 -6.07 -14.26
C GLY A 114 -9.42 -4.95 -13.22
N TYR A 115 -10.57 -4.34 -12.97
CA TYR A 115 -10.65 -3.06 -12.24
C TYR A 115 -11.09 -3.20 -10.77
N GLY A 116 -11.04 -4.41 -10.19
CA GLY A 116 -11.43 -4.63 -8.80
C GLY A 116 -10.38 -4.11 -7.81
N ALA A 117 -10.83 -3.50 -6.71
CA ALA A 117 -9.95 -3.11 -5.62
C ALA A 117 -9.47 -4.33 -4.84
N VAL A 118 -8.18 -4.38 -4.51
CA VAL A 118 -7.55 -5.46 -3.76
C VAL A 118 -6.82 -4.91 -2.55
N SER A 119 -6.99 -5.57 -1.40
CA SER A 119 -6.31 -5.19 -0.17
C SER A 119 -5.49 -6.35 0.39
N TYR A 120 -4.24 -6.08 0.70
CA TYR A 120 -3.33 -7.01 1.35
C TYR A 120 -3.15 -6.63 2.82
N THR A 121 -3.39 -7.57 3.73
CA THR A 121 -3.56 -7.30 5.16
C THR A 121 -2.38 -7.67 6.05
N HIS A 122 -1.34 -8.30 5.54
CA HIS A 122 -0.28 -8.92 6.35
C HIS A 122 0.98 -8.07 6.51
N LEU A 123 0.85 -6.75 6.46
CA LEU A 123 1.98 -5.84 6.68
C LEU A 123 2.15 -5.57 8.17
N ARG A 124 3.06 -6.28 8.81
CA ARG A 124 3.49 -5.92 10.17
C ARG A 124 4.63 -4.90 10.06
N ALA A 125 4.54 -3.80 10.82
CA ALA A 125 5.58 -2.76 10.85
C ALA A 125 6.98 -3.29 11.25
N HIS A 126 7.08 -4.51 11.76
CA HIS A 126 8.34 -5.18 12.10
C HIS A 126 9.07 -5.81 10.90
N GLU A 127 8.37 -6.13 9.80
CA GLU A 127 8.97 -6.77 8.63
C GLU A 127 9.60 -5.76 7.65
N THR A 128 9.44 -4.48 7.92
CA THR A 128 9.97 -3.38 7.10
C THR A 128 11.34 -2.88 7.56
N ARG A 129 12.04 -3.61 8.43
CA ARG A 129 13.40 -3.26 8.85
C ARG A 129 14.33 -3.41 7.64
N SER A 130 14.60 -2.29 7.01
CA SER A 130 15.69 -2.16 6.05
C SER A 130 17.01 -2.23 6.83
N ASN A 131 17.81 -3.23 6.55
CA ASN A 131 19.25 -3.15 6.83
C ASN A 131 19.88 -2.20 5.83
#